data_bc3811fbfb3212b19a45805acbb29b74
#
_entry.id   bc3811fbfb3212b19a45805acbb29b74
#
_cell.length_a   1.000
_cell.length_b   1.000
_cell.length_c   1.000
_cell.angle_alpha   90.00
_cell.angle_beta   90.00
_cell.angle_gamma   90.00
#
_symmetry.space_group_name_H-M   'P 1'
#
loop_
_entity.id
_entity.type
_entity.pdbx_description
1 polymer ?
#
loop_
_entity_poly.entity_id
_entity_poly.type
_entity_poly.pdbx_seq_one_letter_code
_entity_poly.pdbx_strand_id
1 'polypeptide(L)' 'MNSGNGNPRHHMQKMKERLRETTDHLRADIEKVNEPQLKAMFETSAEVLGGLVKAFDDYERKNEAAWRKS' A
#
# COMPACT_ATOMS: atom_id res chain seq x y z
N MET A 1 -25.24 -8.88 4.95
CA MET A 1 -24.05 -8.20 4.61
C MET A 1 -23.76 -7.13 5.56
N ASN A 2 -22.61 -7.03 5.94
CA ASN A 2 -22.34 -6.09 6.97
C ASN A 2 -21.99 -4.74 6.40
N SER A 3 -22.19 -3.73 7.22
CA SER A 3 -22.00 -2.36 6.82
C SER A 3 -20.54 -2.02 6.52
N GLY A 4 -19.63 -2.84 7.02
CA GLY A 4 -18.22 -2.59 6.77
C GLY A 4 -17.86 -2.62 5.31
N ASN A 5 -18.62 -3.39 4.52
CA ASN A 5 -18.31 -3.54 3.12
C ASN A 5 -18.55 -2.29 2.30
N GLY A 6 -19.39 -1.38 2.78
CA GLY A 6 -19.66 -0.14 2.06
C GLY A 6 -18.84 1.03 2.53
N ASN A 7 -18.01 0.85 3.55
CA ASN A 7 -17.25 1.95 4.13
C ASN A 7 -15.94 2.15 3.36
N PRO A 8 -15.77 3.30 2.68
CA PRO A 8 -14.53 3.54 1.92
C PRO A 8 -13.28 3.49 2.78
N ARG A 9 -13.36 3.97 4.01
CA ARG A 9 -12.22 3.95 4.90
C ARG A 9 -11.80 2.52 5.22
N HIS A 10 -12.78 1.65 5.43
CA HIS A 10 -12.49 0.25 5.72
C HIS A 10 -11.78 -0.42 4.55
N HIS A 11 -12.28 -0.19 3.35
CA HIS A 11 -11.66 -0.77 2.14
C HIS A 11 -10.26 -0.23 1.93
N MET A 12 -10.06 1.05 2.20
CA MET A 12 -8.77 1.68 2.05
C MET A 12 -7.76 1.09 3.03
N GLN A 13 -8.16 0.90 4.28
CA GLN A 13 -7.28 0.31 5.27
C GLN A 13 -6.86 -1.10 4.89
N LYS A 14 -7.82 -1.89 4.43
CA LYS A 14 -7.52 -3.24 3.99
C LYS A 14 -6.55 -3.26 2.82
N MET A 15 -6.74 -2.38 1.87
CA MET A 15 -5.86 -2.32 0.71
C MET A 15 -4.45 -1.90 1.12
N LYS A 16 -4.33 -0.93 2.02
CA LYS A 16 -3.03 -0.52 2.51
C LYS A 16 -2.29 -1.67 3.18
N GLU A 17 -3.00 -2.44 3.98
CA GLU A 17 -2.40 -3.60 4.64
C GLU A 17 -1.86 -4.59 3.63
N ARG A 18 -2.64 -4.89 2.60
CA ARG A 18 -2.23 -5.83 1.57
C ARG A 18 -1.02 -5.32 0.80
N LEU A 19 -1.00 -4.03 0.50
CA LEU A 19 0.13 -3.45 -0.19
C LEU A 19 1.40 -3.52 0.65
N ARG A 20 1.28 -3.26 1.95
CA ARG A 20 2.42 -3.37 2.85
C ARG A 20 2.94 -4.79 2.96
N GLU A 21 2.02 -5.75 3.08
CA GLU A 21 2.41 -7.16 3.13
C GLU A 21 3.13 -7.58 1.87
N THR A 22 2.61 -7.17 0.72
CA THR A 22 3.25 -7.50 -0.55
C THR A 22 4.62 -6.87 -0.66
N THR A 23 4.74 -5.61 -0.21
CA THR A 23 6.03 -4.93 -0.19
C THR A 23 7.04 -5.69 0.66
N ASP A 24 6.61 -6.15 1.84
CA ASP A 24 7.48 -6.90 2.72
C ASP A 24 7.91 -8.21 2.09
N HIS A 25 6.99 -8.90 1.43
CA HIS A 25 7.33 -10.14 0.72
C HIS A 25 8.33 -9.88 -0.40
N LEU A 26 8.12 -8.81 -1.16
CA LEU A 26 9.05 -8.47 -2.23
C LEU A 26 10.45 -8.23 -1.69
N ARG A 27 10.55 -7.49 -0.60
CA ARG A 27 11.86 -7.19 -0.02
C ARG A 27 12.54 -8.43 0.54
N ALA A 28 11.77 -9.32 1.15
CA ALA A 28 12.32 -10.56 1.62
C ALA A 28 12.81 -11.43 0.48
N ASP A 29 12.06 -11.48 -0.61
CA ASP A 29 12.42 -12.32 -1.75
C ASP A 29 13.61 -11.77 -2.53
N ILE A 30 13.82 -10.45 -2.50
CA ILE A 30 14.98 -9.86 -3.14
C ILE A 30 16.27 -10.51 -2.66
N GLU A 31 16.33 -10.84 -1.39
CA GLU A 31 17.52 -11.44 -0.82
C GLU A 31 17.70 -12.91 -1.20
N LYS A 32 16.62 -13.55 -1.62
CA LYS A 32 16.67 -14.96 -1.99
C LYS A 32 16.90 -15.19 -3.48
N VAL A 33 16.70 -14.17 -4.29
CA VAL A 33 16.81 -14.29 -5.73
C VAL A 33 18.22 -13.94 -6.16
N ASN A 34 18.79 -14.76 -7.04
CA ASN A 34 20.17 -14.53 -7.51
C ASN A 34 20.21 -13.88 -8.89
N GLU A 35 19.09 -13.72 -9.54
CA GLU A 35 19.04 -13.20 -10.88
C GLU A 35 18.88 -11.69 -10.82
N PRO A 36 19.87 -10.91 -11.36
CA PRO A 36 19.87 -9.45 -11.18
C PRO A 36 18.67 -8.74 -11.75
N GLN A 37 18.19 -9.18 -12.91
CA GLN A 37 17.03 -8.50 -13.52
C GLN A 37 15.79 -8.69 -12.69
N LEU A 38 15.60 -9.89 -12.14
CA LEU A 38 14.44 -10.14 -11.29
C LEU A 38 14.53 -9.36 -9.99
N LYS A 39 15.75 -9.27 -9.43
CA LYS A 39 15.95 -8.44 -8.24
C LYS A 39 15.55 -6.99 -8.52
N ALA A 40 15.98 -6.46 -9.66
CA ALA A 40 15.64 -5.08 -10.03
C ALA A 40 14.14 -4.91 -10.18
N MET A 41 13.45 -5.89 -10.75
CA MET A 41 11.99 -5.82 -10.88
C MET A 41 11.31 -5.82 -9.51
N PHE A 42 11.80 -6.65 -8.61
CA PHE A 42 11.24 -6.69 -7.25
C PHE A 42 11.48 -5.40 -6.51
N GLU A 43 12.67 -4.81 -6.67
CA GLU A 43 12.96 -3.52 -6.03
C GLU A 43 12.06 -2.43 -6.56
N THR A 44 11.90 -2.36 -7.88
CA THR A 44 11.00 -1.37 -8.47
C THR A 44 9.57 -1.58 -8.01
N SER A 45 9.13 -2.84 -7.98
CA SER A 45 7.77 -3.14 -7.53
C SER A 45 7.56 -2.69 -6.08
N ALA A 46 8.54 -2.94 -5.23
CA ALA A 46 8.42 -2.54 -3.82
C ALA A 46 8.34 -1.02 -3.71
N GLU A 47 9.12 -0.29 -4.51
CA GLU A 47 9.06 1.17 -4.50
C GLU A 47 7.71 1.68 -4.97
N VAL A 48 7.18 1.10 -6.04
CA VAL A 48 5.87 1.52 -6.56
C VAL A 48 4.79 1.27 -5.53
N LEU A 49 4.79 0.09 -4.92
CA LEU A 49 3.79 -0.23 -3.91
C LEU A 49 3.92 0.66 -2.69
N GLY A 50 5.16 0.97 -2.29
CA GLY A 50 5.37 1.91 -1.18
C GLY A 50 4.82 3.28 -1.49
N GLY A 51 4.99 3.73 -2.73
CA GLY A 51 4.40 4.99 -3.16
C GLY A 51 2.89 4.97 -3.15
N LEU A 52 2.30 3.83 -3.49
CA LEU A 52 0.85 3.71 -3.43
C LEU A 52 0.33 3.78 -1.99
N VAL A 53 1.02 3.12 -1.07
CA VAL A 53 0.64 3.21 0.34
C VAL A 53 0.68 4.67 0.80
N LYS A 54 1.73 5.38 0.42
CA LYS A 54 1.85 6.78 0.78
C LYS A 54 0.71 7.60 0.17
N ALA A 55 0.33 7.29 -1.06
CA ALA A 55 -0.77 8.01 -1.70
C ALA A 55 -2.07 7.79 -0.94
N PHE A 56 -2.32 6.57 -0.47
CA PHE A 56 -3.50 6.31 0.36
C PHE A 56 -3.46 7.10 1.66
N ASP A 57 -2.29 7.15 2.29
CA ASP A 57 -2.15 7.93 3.53
C ASP A 57 -2.43 9.40 3.29
N ASP A 58 -1.90 9.94 2.19
CA ASP A 58 -2.12 11.34 1.86
C ASP A 58 -3.60 11.62 1.59
N TYR A 59 -4.25 10.71 0.90
CA TYR A 59 -5.67 10.85 0.62
C TYR A 59 -6.49 10.89 1.90
N GLU A 60 -6.17 10.02 2.85
CA GLU A 60 -6.86 10.00 4.13
C GLU A 60 -6.69 11.30 4.89
N ARG A 61 -5.47 11.83 4.89
CA ARG A 61 -5.20 13.08 5.59
C ARG A 61 -5.96 14.23 4.98
N LYS A 62 -6.06 14.26 3.66
CA LYS A 62 -6.83 15.32 2.99
C LYS A 62 -8.30 15.24 3.36
N ASN A 63 -8.83 14.04 3.42
CA ASN A 63 -10.21 13.87 3.83
C ASN A 63 -10.45 14.36 5.24
N GLU A 64 -9.53 14.03 6.16
CA GLU A 64 -9.66 14.47 7.53
C GLU A 64 -9.58 15.99 7.63
N ALA A 65 -8.67 16.59 6.89
CA ALA A 65 -8.54 18.04 6.91
C ALA A 65 -9.79 18.71 6.40
N ALA A 66 -10.38 18.16 5.34
CA ALA A 66 -11.62 18.71 4.79
C ALA A 66 -12.74 18.63 5.80
N TRP A 67 -12.82 17.52 6.53
CA TRP A 67 -13.86 17.36 7.55
C TRP A 67 -13.68 18.37 8.69
N ARG A 68 -12.43 18.58 9.09
CA ARG A 68 -12.18 19.52 10.18
C ARG A 68 -12.53 20.93 9.81
N LYS A 69 -12.38 21.28 8.55
CA LYS A 69 -12.71 22.62 8.10
C LYS A 69 -14.17 22.86 7.99
N SER A 70 -14.95 21.82 7.76
CA SER A 70 -16.39 22.02 7.66
C SER A 70 -17.04 22.00 9.00
#